data_5c5e9c8666a4f7f4b76311d233539006
#
_entry.id   5c5e9c8666a4f7f4b76311d233539006
#
_cell.length_a   1.000
_cell.length_b   1.000
_cell.length_c   1.000
_cell.angle_alpha   90.00
_cell.angle_beta   90.00
_cell.angle_gamma   90.00
#
_symmetry.space_group_name_H-M   'P 1'
#
loop_
_entity.id
_entity.type
_entity.pdbx_description
1 polymer ?
#
loop_
_entity_poly.entity_id
_entity_poly.type
_entity_poly.pdbx_seq_one_letter_code
_entity_poly.pdbx_strand_id
1 'polypeptide(L)'
;MRKDTTHNLTVAAMLSAVAFILMFIEFPIPMLIPSFVKMDFSDLPALLGAFALGPVYGVVISFMKNLLHIVVKGTSTACVGELCNFMLGAVFSAVAGFIYKHHKSRKTAILGAVAGAAAMAVFSVPSNYFITYPAYVEFYHMPLEAILGMYQAILPS
;
A
#
# COMPACT_ATOMS: atom_id res chain seq x y z
N MET A 1 -30.46 7.32 1.09
CA MET A 1 -29.27 7.18 0.22
C MET A 1 -28.25 8.29 0.39
N ARG A 2 -28.65 9.58 0.30
CA ARG A 2 -27.70 10.70 0.41
C ARG A 2 -26.96 10.78 1.75
N LYS A 3 -27.66 10.51 2.87
CA LYS A 3 -27.04 10.56 4.21
C LYS A 3 -25.95 9.50 4.39
N ASP A 4 -26.18 8.28 3.90
CA ASP A 4 -25.22 7.19 4.01
C ASP A 4 -23.97 7.46 3.16
N THR A 5 -24.15 8.00 1.95
CA THR A 5 -23.02 8.36 1.07
C THR A 5 -22.19 9.48 1.68
N THR A 6 -22.82 10.51 2.26
CA THR A 6 -22.11 11.62 2.93
C THR A 6 -21.34 11.11 4.15
N HIS A 7 -21.96 10.25 4.96
CA HIS A 7 -21.32 9.63 6.11
C HIS A 7 -20.11 8.80 5.67
N ASN A 8 -20.26 7.96 4.66
CA ASN A 8 -19.21 7.12 4.15
C ASN A 8 -18.04 7.94 3.60
N LEU A 9 -18.32 9.00 2.86
CA LEU A 9 -17.30 9.93 2.34
C LEU A 9 -16.55 10.64 3.47
N THR A 10 -17.26 11.06 4.52
CA THR A 10 -16.65 11.70 5.68
C THR A 10 -15.71 10.74 6.41
N VAL A 11 -16.17 9.53 6.67
CA VAL A 11 -15.35 8.49 7.33
C VAL A 11 -14.13 8.14 6.45
N ALA A 12 -14.32 7.99 5.15
CA ALA A 12 -13.23 7.72 4.22
C ALA A 12 -12.20 8.86 4.20
N ALA A 13 -12.66 10.12 4.25
CA ALA A 13 -11.79 11.28 4.31
C ALA A 13 -10.98 11.31 5.61
N MET A 14 -11.61 11.00 6.75
CA MET A 14 -10.92 10.92 8.05
C MET A 14 -9.88 9.80 8.06
N LEU A 15 -10.23 8.64 7.55
CA LEU A 15 -9.31 7.50 7.45
C LEU A 15 -8.16 7.80 6.48
N SER A 16 -8.43 8.52 5.40
CA SER A 16 -7.39 8.96 4.46
C SER A 16 -6.41 9.91 5.13
N ALA A 17 -6.90 10.84 5.96
CA ALA A 17 -6.06 11.75 6.72
C ALA A 17 -5.18 11.00 7.74
N VAL A 18 -5.75 10.04 8.45
CA VAL A 18 -5.00 9.19 9.39
C VAL A 18 -3.95 8.36 8.65
N ALA A 19 -4.32 7.77 7.53
CA ALA A 19 -3.40 7.01 6.68
C ALA A 19 -2.24 7.89 6.18
N PHE A 20 -2.54 9.10 5.78
CA PHE A 20 -1.54 10.09 5.34
C PHE A 20 -0.56 10.42 6.47
N ILE A 21 -1.06 10.64 7.68
CA ILE A 21 -0.21 10.89 8.85
C ILE A 21 0.67 9.68 9.16
N LEU A 22 0.12 8.48 9.14
CA LEU A 22 0.86 7.24 9.38
C LEU A 22 1.93 6.99 8.32
N MET A 23 1.72 7.49 7.12
CA MET A 23 2.69 7.37 6.02
C MET A 23 3.99 8.13 6.30
N PHE A 24 3.97 9.16 7.17
CA PHE A 24 5.17 9.85 7.62
C PHE A 24 5.95 9.05 8.67
N ILE A 25 5.30 8.08 9.31
CA ILE A 25 5.95 7.19 10.29
C ILE A 25 6.48 5.96 9.52
N GLU A 26 7.35 6.21 8.57
CA GLU A 26 8.00 5.17 7.79
C GLU A 26 9.32 4.77 8.46
N PHE A 27 9.61 3.47 8.45
CA PHE A 27 10.86 2.97 9.00
C PHE A 27 11.45 1.91 8.06
N PRO A 28 12.78 1.94 7.85
CA PRO A 28 13.44 0.90 7.10
C PRO A 28 13.68 -0.33 7.98
N ILE A 29 13.58 -1.51 7.39
CA ILE A 29 13.99 -2.75 8.04
C ILE A 29 15.20 -3.30 7.27
N PRO A 30 16.41 -2.87 7.61
CA PRO A 30 17.60 -3.19 6.80
C PRO A 30 17.95 -4.67 6.75
N MET A 31 17.43 -5.47 7.70
CA MET A 31 17.68 -6.90 7.74
C MET A 31 16.81 -7.70 6.75
N LEU A 32 15.68 -7.16 6.34
CA LEU A 32 14.72 -7.86 5.49
C LEU A 32 14.54 -7.23 4.12
N ILE A 33 14.71 -5.91 4.03
CA ILE A 33 14.44 -5.15 2.82
C ILE A 33 15.56 -4.14 2.57
N PRO A 34 15.87 -3.82 1.30
CA PRO A 34 16.83 -2.76 0.98
C PRO A 34 16.45 -1.42 1.59
N SER A 35 17.42 -0.59 1.88
CA SER A 35 17.25 0.69 2.56
C SER A 35 16.36 1.70 1.80
N PHE A 36 16.15 1.48 0.51
CA PHE A 36 15.27 2.34 -0.28
C PHE A 36 13.79 1.94 -0.19
N VAL A 37 13.49 0.77 0.37
CA VAL A 37 12.13 0.31 0.61
C VAL A 37 11.80 0.55 2.09
N LYS A 38 10.75 1.29 2.32
CA LYS A 38 10.31 1.65 3.68
C LYS A 38 8.95 1.03 3.96
N MET A 39 8.73 0.70 5.21
CA MET A 39 7.43 0.18 5.67
C MET A 39 6.74 1.22 6.52
N ASP A 40 5.43 1.25 6.43
CA ASP A 40 4.58 2.11 7.25
C ASP A 40 3.27 1.39 7.60
N PHE A 41 2.49 2.00 8.47
CA PHE A 41 1.20 1.46 8.90
C PHE A 41 0.02 2.11 8.18
N SER A 42 0.27 2.84 7.10
CA SER A 42 -0.78 3.60 6.40
C SER A 42 -1.84 2.73 5.73
N ASP A 43 -1.56 1.45 5.54
CA ASP A 43 -2.52 0.51 4.97
C ASP A 43 -3.58 0.04 5.99
N LEU A 44 -3.32 0.21 7.30
CA LEU A 44 -4.30 -0.15 8.34
C LEU A 44 -5.60 0.65 8.23
N PRO A 45 -5.58 1.99 8.12
CA PRO A 45 -6.82 2.75 7.90
C PRO A 45 -7.54 2.36 6.61
N ALA A 46 -6.82 2.03 5.55
CA ALA A 46 -7.41 1.55 4.30
C ALA A 46 -8.12 0.21 4.52
N LEU A 47 -7.50 -0.68 5.28
CA LEU A 47 -8.10 -1.98 5.65
C LEU A 47 -9.37 -1.79 6.49
N LEU A 48 -9.31 -0.90 7.49
CA LEU A 48 -10.48 -0.58 8.31
C LEU A 48 -11.61 0.02 7.48
N GLY A 49 -11.28 0.91 6.56
CA GLY A 49 -12.24 1.49 5.62
C GLY A 49 -12.87 0.43 4.72
N ALA A 50 -12.06 -0.52 4.24
CA ALA A 50 -12.54 -1.63 3.43
C ALA A 50 -13.51 -2.52 4.21
N PHE A 51 -13.25 -2.75 5.50
CA PHE A 51 -14.14 -3.52 6.35
C PHE A 51 -15.42 -2.76 6.71
N ALA A 52 -15.30 -1.50 7.08
CA ALA A 52 -16.42 -0.69 7.55
C ALA A 52 -17.34 -0.23 6.42
N LEU A 53 -16.77 0.20 5.31
CA LEU A 53 -17.47 0.87 4.22
C LEU A 53 -17.55 0.05 2.93
N GLY A 54 -16.69 -0.95 2.78
CA GLY A 54 -16.60 -1.80 1.60
C GLY A 54 -15.25 -1.70 0.89
N PRO A 55 -14.94 -2.67 0.01
CA PRO A 55 -13.63 -2.74 -0.64
C PRO A 55 -13.32 -1.51 -1.52
N VAL A 56 -14.33 -0.90 -2.13
CA VAL A 56 -14.15 0.31 -2.96
C VAL A 56 -13.60 1.46 -2.13
N TYR A 57 -14.09 1.66 -0.91
CA TYR A 57 -13.60 2.71 -0.02
C TYR A 57 -12.17 2.47 0.46
N GLY A 58 -11.78 1.22 0.64
CA GLY A 58 -10.40 0.86 0.94
C GLY A 58 -9.46 1.30 -0.18
N VAL A 59 -9.84 1.07 -1.42
CA VAL A 59 -9.08 1.51 -2.60
C VAL A 59 -9.03 3.04 -2.67
N VAL A 60 -10.15 3.71 -2.42
CA VAL A 60 -10.21 5.19 -2.39
C VAL A 60 -9.29 5.76 -1.33
N ILE A 61 -9.27 5.18 -0.12
CA ILE A 61 -8.38 5.61 0.97
C ILE A 61 -6.92 5.44 0.57
N SER A 62 -6.56 4.32 -0.04
CA SER A 62 -5.22 4.07 -0.55
C SER A 62 -4.81 5.09 -1.60
N PHE A 63 -5.72 5.45 -2.49
CA PHE A 63 -5.48 6.50 -3.49
C PHE A 63 -5.28 7.86 -2.84
N MET A 64 -6.16 8.25 -1.92
CA MET A 64 -6.12 9.56 -1.29
C MET A 64 -4.87 9.76 -0.43
N LYS A 65 -4.45 8.76 0.33
CA LYS A 65 -3.22 8.88 1.13
C LYS A 65 -1.99 9.11 0.26
N ASN A 66 -1.89 8.41 -0.86
CA ASN A 66 -0.77 8.56 -1.78
C ASN A 66 -0.82 9.91 -2.51
N LEU A 67 -2.01 10.35 -2.91
CA LEU A 67 -2.20 11.65 -3.52
C LEU A 67 -1.79 12.78 -2.57
N LEU A 68 -2.24 12.73 -1.32
CA LEU A 68 -1.89 13.70 -0.29
C LEU A 68 -0.38 13.69 -0.02
N HIS A 69 0.24 12.53 -0.01
CA HIS A 69 1.68 12.42 0.18
C HIS A 69 2.45 13.12 -0.94
N ILE A 70 2.04 12.93 -2.19
CA ILE A 70 2.65 13.60 -3.34
C ILE A 70 2.47 15.12 -3.25
N VAL A 71 1.28 15.58 -2.88
CA VAL A 71 0.97 17.02 -2.81
C VAL A 71 1.78 17.72 -1.71
N VAL A 72 1.91 17.09 -0.54
CA VAL A 72 2.52 17.72 0.64
C VAL A 72 4.04 17.53 0.67
N LYS A 73 4.50 16.32 0.47
CA LYS A 73 5.92 15.96 0.60
C LYS A 73 6.65 15.98 -0.75
N GLY A 74 5.90 15.89 -1.83
CA GLY A 74 6.47 15.67 -3.16
C GLY A 74 6.85 14.21 -3.35
N THR A 75 7.48 13.92 -4.47
CA THR A 75 7.92 12.58 -4.78
C THR A 75 9.42 12.54 -5.00
N SER A 76 10.08 11.59 -4.36
CA SER A 76 11.51 11.31 -4.57
C SER A 76 11.73 10.26 -5.65
N THR A 77 10.66 9.58 -6.09
CA THR A 77 10.71 8.45 -7.02
C THR A 77 9.95 8.71 -8.31
N ALA A 78 9.75 9.98 -8.67
CA ALA A 78 8.96 10.41 -9.84
C ALA A 78 7.56 9.75 -9.86
N CYS A 79 6.90 9.68 -8.70
CA CYS A 79 5.58 9.08 -8.47
C CYS A 79 5.52 7.55 -8.61
N VAL A 80 6.64 6.88 -8.89
CA VAL A 80 6.66 5.42 -9.06
C VAL A 80 6.45 4.71 -7.73
N GLY A 81 7.12 5.17 -6.67
CA GLY A 81 6.96 4.59 -5.32
C GLY A 81 5.53 4.73 -4.82
N GLU A 82 4.94 5.90 -4.99
CA GLU A 82 3.56 6.17 -4.58
C GLU A 82 2.56 5.36 -5.41
N LEU A 83 2.81 5.21 -6.71
CA LEU A 83 1.97 4.38 -7.57
C LEU A 83 2.01 2.92 -7.14
N CYS A 84 3.21 2.39 -6.88
CA CYS A 84 3.36 1.02 -6.39
C CYS A 84 2.69 0.84 -5.02
N ASN A 85 2.87 1.79 -4.11
CA ASN A 85 2.22 1.78 -2.79
C ASN A 85 0.70 1.78 -2.94
N PHE A 86 0.17 2.61 -3.84
CA PHE A 86 -1.27 2.63 -4.13
C PHE A 86 -1.76 1.28 -4.67
N MET A 87 -1.08 0.72 -5.66
CA MET A 87 -1.48 -0.55 -6.26
C MET A 87 -1.47 -1.68 -5.23
N LEU A 88 -0.42 -1.77 -4.43
CA LEU A 88 -0.30 -2.80 -3.40
C LEU A 88 -1.34 -2.62 -2.29
N GLY A 89 -1.53 -1.39 -1.82
CA GLY A 89 -2.54 -1.07 -0.82
C GLY A 89 -3.97 -1.30 -1.32
N ALA A 90 -4.22 -1.00 -2.59
CA ALA A 90 -5.51 -1.24 -3.22
C ALA A 90 -5.81 -2.75 -3.32
N VAL A 91 -4.84 -3.55 -3.74
CA VAL A 91 -4.98 -5.01 -3.79
C VAL A 91 -5.25 -5.56 -2.40
N PHE A 92 -4.47 -5.16 -1.41
CA PHE A 92 -4.60 -5.60 -0.03
C PHE A 92 -5.99 -5.28 0.53
N SER A 93 -6.41 -4.03 0.45
CA SER A 93 -7.69 -3.60 1.01
C SER A 93 -8.89 -4.12 0.23
N ALA A 94 -8.79 -4.23 -1.10
CA ALA A 94 -9.86 -4.76 -1.93
C ALA A 94 -10.11 -6.24 -1.65
N VAL A 95 -9.06 -7.06 -1.60
CA VAL A 95 -9.19 -8.50 -1.31
C VAL A 95 -9.72 -8.71 0.10
N ALA A 96 -9.15 -8.03 1.08
CA ALA A 96 -9.57 -8.14 2.48
C ALA A 96 -11.03 -7.70 2.66
N GLY A 97 -11.38 -6.56 2.09
CA GLY A 97 -12.75 -6.02 2.16
C GLY A 97 -13.77 -6.88 1.45
N PHE A 98 -13.40 -7.44 0.31
CA PHE A 98 -14.27 -8.32 -0.47
C PHE A 98 -14.59 -9.60 0.30
N ILE A 99 -13.60 -10.21 0.93
CA ILE A 99 -13.78 -11.41 1.76
C ILE A 99 -14.66 -11.10 2.97
N TYR A 100 -14.38 -10.00 3.67
CA TYR A 100 -15.15 -9.59 4.84
C TYR A 100 -16.59 -9.23 4.50
N LYS A 101 -16.84 -8.68 3.32
CA LYS A 101 -18.17 -8.29 2.88
C LYS A 101 -19.14 -9.48 2.80
N HIS A 102 -18.64 -10.65 2.44
CA HIS A 102 -19.48 -11.86 2.30
C HIS A 102 -19.91 -12.42 3.65
N HIS A 103 -19.08 -12.29 4.68
CA HIS A 103 -19.41 -12.82 6.00
C HIS A 103 -18.68 -11.99 7.07
N LYS A 104 -19.42 -11.13 7.74
CA LYS A 104 -18.85 -10.19 8.72
C LYS A 104 -18.63 -10.88 10.07
N SER A 105 -17.45 -11.38 10.32
CA SER A 105 -17.03 -11.98 11.58
C SER A 105 -15.55 -11.71 11.84
N ARG A 106 -15.11 -11.92 13.09
CA ARG A 106 -13.69 -11.76 13.44
C ARG A 106 -12.80 -12.71 12.66
N LYS A 107 -13.25 -13.95 12.48
CA LYS A 107 -12.51 -14.96 11.71
C LYS A 107 -12.36 -14.52 10.25
N THR A 108 -13.43 -14.00 9.67
CA THR A 108 -13.41 -13.52 8.28
C THR A 108 -12.54 -12.28 8.13
N ALA A 109 -12.52 -11.39 9.12
CA ALA A 109 -11.65 -10.23 9.11
C ALA A 109 -10.17 -10.64 9.12
N ILE A 110 -9.80 -11.59 9.97
CA ILE A 110 -8.42 -12.11 10.04
C ILE A 110 -8.09 -12.83 8.74
N LEU A 111 -9.00 -13.69 8.24
CA LEU A 111 -8.81 -14.41 6.98
C LEU A 111 -8.66 -13.43 5.81
N GLY A 112 -9.48 -12.40 5.77
CA GLY A 112 -9.41 -11.35 4.75
C GLY A 112 -8.08 -10.60 4.80
N ALA A 113 -7.62 -10.23 5.99
CA ALA A 113 -6.33 -9.55 6.15
C ALA A 113 -5.16 -10.44 5.70
N VAL A 114 -5.18 -11.71 6.08
CA VAL A 114 -4.13 -12.67 5.67
C VAL A 114 -4.19 -12.91 4.16
N ALA A 115 -5.36 -13.12 3.60
CA ALA A 115 -5.53 -13.31 2.16
C ALA A 115 -5.15 -12.06 1.38
N GLY A 116 -5.49 -10.88 1.89
CA GLY A 116 -5.10 -9.60 1.30
C GLY A 116 -3.59 -9.41 1.31
N ALA A 117 -2.95 -9.74 2.43
CA ALA A 117 -1.49 -9.68 2.54
C ALA A 117 -0.81 -10.66 1.59
N ALA A 118 -1.34 -11.88 1.45
CA ALA A 118 -0.84 -12.87 0.51
C ALA A 118 -0.99 -12.39 -0.94
N ALA A 119 -2.15 -11.84 -1.29
CA ALA A 119 -2.40 -11.27 -2.62
C ALA A 119 -1.45 -10.09 -2.91
N MET A 120 -1.25 -9.23 -1.92
CA MET A 120 -0.32 -8.11 -2.02
C MET A 120 1.11 -8.59 -2.25
N ALA A 121 1.55 -9.62 -1.50
CA ALA A 121 2.88 -10.20 -1.65
C ALA A 121 3.07 -10.81 -3.04
N VAL A 122 2.10 -11.58 -3.53
CA VAL A 122 2.14 -12.18 -4.87
C VAL A 122 2.15 -11.09 -5.95
N PHE A 123 1.34 -10.05 -5.78
CA PHE A 123 1.26 -8.94 -6.73
C PHE A 123 2.53 -8.07 -6.70
N SER A 124 3.20 -7.96 -5.55
CA SER A 124 4.40 -7.15 -5.41
C SER A 124 5.57 -7.63 -6.28
N VAL A 125 5.67 -8.94 -6.49
CA VAL A 125 6.76 -9.53 -7.30
C VAL A 125 6.73 -9.01 -8.73
N PRO A 126 5.64 -9.19 -9.52
CA PRO A 126 5.59 -8.64 -10.87
C PRO A 126 5.59 -7.11 -10.89
N SER A 127 4.97 -6.47 -9.90
CA SER A 127 4.96 -5.02 -9.80
C SER A 127 6.36 -4.45 -9.63
N ASN A 128 7.16 -5.03 -8.75
CA ASN A 128 8.55 -4.62 -8.57
C ASN A 128 9.38 -4.88 -9.83
N TYR A 129 9.21 -6.04 -10.44
CA TYR A 129 9.98 -6.44 -11.61
C TYR A 129 9.65 -5.57 -12.84
N PHE A 130 8.36 -5.31 -13.10
CA PHE A 130 7.93 -4.60 -14.32
C PHE A 130 7.86 -3.09 -14.17
N ILE A 131 7.63 -2.58 -12.98
CA ILE A 131 7.38 -1.15 -12.74
C ILE A 131 8.54 -0.52 -11.96
N THR A 132 8.86 -1.07 -10.80
CA THR A 132 9.83 -0.45 -9.88
C THR A 132 11.26 -0.52 -10.41
N TYR A 133 11.71 -1.68 -10.83
CA TYR A 133 13.09 -1.86 -11.27
C TYR A 133 13.40 -1.11 -12.56
N PRO A 134 12.58 -1.19 -13.63
CA PRO A 134 12.82 -0.39 -14.82
C PRO A 134 12.78 1.11 -14.55
N ALA A 135 11.88 1.55 -13.69
CA ALA A 135 11.77 2.96 -13.32
C ALA A 135 13.01 3.44 -12.56
N TYR A 136 13.51 2.65 -11.62
CA TYR A 136 14.74 2.99 -10.91
C TYR A 136 15.95 3.02 -11.83
N VAL A 137 16.04 2.09 -12.76
CA VAL A 137 17.13 2.07 -13.75
C VAL A 137 17.07 3.31 -14.64
N GLU A 138 15.87 3.67 -15.09
CA GLU A 138 15.70 4.77 -16.05
C GLU A 138 15.81 6.15 -15.37
N PHE A 139 15.16 6.35 -14.22
CA PHE A 139 15.09 7.65 -13.54
C PHE A 139 16.30 7.93 -12.64
N TYR A 140 16.85 6.91 -12.00
CA TYR A 140 17.97 7.06 -11.07
C TYR A 140 19.31 6.65 -11.68
N HIS A 141 19.30 6.15 -12.92
CA HIS A 141 20.49 5.62 -13.59
C HIS A 141 21.20 4.55 -12.75
N MET A 142 20.45 3.83 -11.91
CA MET A 142 20.97 2.71 -11.14
C MET A 142 20.98 1.46 -12.01
N PRO A 143 22.15 0.83 -12.24
CA PRO A 143 22.16 -0.43 -12.99
C PRO A 143 21.43 -1.52 -12.21
N LEU A 144 20.76 -2.40 -12.94
CA LEU A 144 20.03 -3.53 -12.37
C LEU A 144 20.93 -4.36 -11.45
N GLU A 145 22.21 -4.46 -11.78
CA GLU A 145 23.21 -5.17 -10.99
C GLU A 145 23.39 -4.56 -9.59
N ALA A 146 23.30 -3.23 -9.46
CA ALA A 146 23.39 -2.56 -8.16
C ALA A 146 22.18 -2.89 -7.29
N ILE A 147 20.98 -2.94 -7.88
CA ILE A 147 19.74 -3.31 -7.18
C ILE A 147 19.83 -4.77 -6.72
N LEU A 148 20.24 -5.67 -7.59
CA LEU A 148 20.44 -7.08 -7.27
C LEU A 148 21.52 -7.25 -6.19
N GLY A 149 22.59 -6.45 -6.25
CA GLY A 149 23.64 -6.46 -5.23
C GLY A 149 23.12 -6.07 -3.84
N MET A 150 22.21 -5.10 -3.77
CA MET A 150 21.58 -4.71 -2.51
C MET A 150 20.75 -5.86 -1.91
N TYR A 151 20.01 -6.59 -2.75
CA TYR A 151 19.23 -7.75 -2.30
C TYR A 151 20.14 -8.90 -1.89
N GLN A 152 21.22 -9.13 -2.61
CA GLN A 152 22.19 -10.18 -2.29
C GLN A 152 22.92 -9.91 -0.97
N ALA A 153 23.17 -8.66 -0.65
CA ALA A 153 23.79 -8.26 0.62
C ALA A 153 22.90 -8.60 1.83
N ILE A 154 21.57 -8.65 1.62
CA ILE A 154 20.58 -8.95 2.65
C ILE A 154 20.29 -10.43 2.73
N LEU A 155 20.24 -11.11 1.59
CA LEU A 155 19.97 -12.55 1.50
C LEU A 155 21.30 -13.32 1.49
N PRO A 156 21.63 -14.07 2.56
CA PRO A 156 22.79 -14.94 2.55
C PRO A 156 22.49 -16.13 1.63
N SER A 157 23.09 -16.16 0.51
CA SER A 157 22.94 -17.28 -0.42
C SER A 157 24.27 -17.97 -0.64
#